data_34945e89c8023230e7741f6f166ceb05
#
_entry.id   34945e89c8023230e7741f6f166ceb05
#
_cell.length_a   1.000
_cell.length_b   1.000
_cell.length_c   1.000
_cell.angle_alpha   90.00
_cell.angle_beta   90.00
_cell.angle_gamma   90.00
#
_symmetry.space_group_name_H-M   'P 1'
#
loop_
_entity.id
_entity.type
_entity.pdbx_description
1 polymer ?
#
loop_
_entity_poly.entity_id
_entity_poly.type
_entity_poly.pdbx_seq_one_letter_code
_entity_poly.pdbx_strand_id
1 'polypeptide(L)'
;MYKAFLIKYAEIAIKGKNRYLFEDALVSQMNHALKKVDGTFRIRKEQGRIYIEMDGEYDYDEAVEALKCVFGIVGICPVVIL
;
A
#
# COMPACT_ATOMS: atom_id res chain seq x y z
N MET A 1 -10.34 1.77 -15.14
CA MET A 1 -9.66 0.88 -14.17
C MET A 1 -8.61 1.65 -13.39
N TYR A 2 -8.50 1.42 -12.12
CA TYR A 2 -7.52 2.11 -11.28
C TYR A 2 -6.12 1.55 -11.53
N LYS A 3 -5.15 2.43 -11.59
CA LYS A 3 -3.76 2.08 -11.86
C LYS A 3 -2.89 2.03 -10.61
N ALA A 4 -3.37 2.59 -9.51
CA ALA A 4 -2.61 2.61 -8.27
C ALA A 4 -3.55 2.78 -7.08
N PHE A 5 -3.02 2.47 -5.90
CA PHE A 5 -3.66 2.81 -4.63
C PHE A 5 -2.78 3.80 -3.88
N LEU A 6 -3.40 4.82 -3.31
CA LEU A 6 -2.74 5.66 -2.32
C LEU A 6 -3.05 5.09 -0.95
N ILE A 7 -2.01 4.72 -0.21
CA ILE A 7 -2.17 4.09 1.09
C ILE A 7 -2.07 5.16 2.18
N LYS A 8 -3.10 5.24 2.99
CA LYS A 8 -3.10 6.12 4.16
C LYS A 8 -2.81 5.28 5.39
N TYR A 9 -1.85 5.69 6.18
CA TYR A 9 -1.43 4.95 7.36
C TYR A 9 -1.46 5.84 8.60
N ALA A 10 -1.47 5.19 9.78
CA ALA A 10 -1.64 5.89 11.05
C ALA A 10 -0.36 6.67 11.40
N GLU A 11 -0.43 7.99 11.33
CA GLU A 11 0.70 8.85 11.64
C GLU A 11 0.99 8.93 13.13
N ILE A 12 0.02 8.62 13.96
CA ILE A 12 0.22 8.70 15.40
C ILE A 12 1.28 7.74 15.92
N ALA A 13 1.57 6.69 15.17
CA ALA A 13 2.62 5.74 15.51
C ALA A 13 4.00 6.27 15.09
N ILE A 14 4.05 7.36 14.38
CA ILE A 14 5.28 7.89 13.81
C ILE A 14 5.71 9.10 14.58
N LYS A 15 6.82 8.97 15.31
CA LYS A 15 7.40 10.11 16.04
C LYS A 15 8.84 10.28 15.61
N GLY A 16 9.15 11.44 15.02
CA GLY A 16 10.50 11.83 14.72
C GLY A 16 11.23 10.93 13.73
N LYS A 17 12.38 10.45 14.17
CA LYS A 17 13.32 9.75 13.28
C LYS A 17 12.94 8.35 12.91
N ASN A 18 11.90 7.78 13.52
CA ASN A 18 11.53 6.38 13.28
C ASN A 18 10.51 6.20 12.15
N ARG A 19 10.17 7.29 11.47
CA ARG A 19 9.16 7.26 10.43
C ARG A 19 9.50 6.28 9.31
N TYR A 20 10.73 6.34 8.81
CA TYR A 20 11.12 5.48 7.70
C TYR A 20 11.16 3.99 8.09
N LEU A 21 11.46 3.69 9.35
CA LEU A 21 11.42 2.31 9.84
C LEU A 21 10.00 1.78 9.82
N PHE A 22 9.05 2.60 10.23
CA PHE A 22 7.64 2.23 10.17
C PHE A 22 7.19 2.02 8.73
N GLU A 23 7.57 2.93 7.84
CA GLU A 23 7.20 2.84 6.43
C GLU A 23 7.80 1.59 5.79
N ASP A 24 9.05 1.26 6.09
CA ASP A 24 9.70 0.08 5.55
C ASP A 24 9.02 -1.20 6.04
N ALA A 25 8.66 -1.25 7.31
CA ALA A 25 7.93 -2.38 7.86
C ALA A 25 6.56 -2.54 7.18
N LEU A 26 5.88 -1.41 6.96
CA LEU A 26 4.58 -1.40 6.31
C LEU A 26 4.67 -1.89 4.87
N VAL A 27 5.68 -1.41 4.13
CA VAL A 27 5.92 -1.85 2.76
C VAL A 27 6.16 -3.36 2.71
N SER A 28 6.97 -3.87 3.63
CA SER A 28 7.25 -5.30 3.71
C SER A 28 5.98 -6.11 3.94
N GLN A 29 5.12 -5.66 4.86
CA GLN A 29 3.86 -6.34 5.15
C GLN A 29 2.92 -6.29 3.95
N MET A 30 2.86 -5.15 3.26
CA MET A 30 2.01 -5.02 2.07
C MET A 30 2.50 -5.93 0.95
N ASN A 31 3.81 -6.01 0.73
CA ASN A 31 4.37 -6.93 -0.25
C ASN A 31 3.98 -8.37 0.06
N HIS A 32 4.08 -8.75 1.32
CA HIS A 32 3.73 -10.11 1.74
C HIS A 32 2.24 -10.39 1.51
N ALA A 33 1.39 -9.44 1.84
CA ALA A 33 -0.05 -9.59 1.67
C ALA A 33 -0.42 -9.71 0.19
N LEU A 34 0.21 -8.90 -0.66
CA LEU A 34 -0.11 -8.88 -2.09
C LEU A 34 0.43 -10.07 -2.85
N LYS A 35 1.37 -10.82 -2.29
CA LYS A 35 1.85 -12.05 -2.93
C LYS A 35 0.76 -13.09 -3.15
N LYS A 36 -0.30 -13.03 -2.36
CA LYS A 36 -1.41 -13.96 -2.45
C LYS A 36 -2.47 -13.52 -3.45
N VAL A 37 -2.33 -12.33 -3.99
CA VAL A 37 -3.29 -11.73 -4.90
C VAL A 37 -2.78 -11.83 -6.32
N ASP A 38 -3.67 -12.21 -7.24
CA ASP A 38 -3.31 -12.25 -8.66
C ASP A 38 -3.07 -10.83 -9.17
N GLY A 39 -1.93 -10.65 -9.83
CA GLY A 39 -1.57 -9.37 -10.41
C GLY A 39 -0.13 -9.00 -10.10
N THR A 40 0.31 -7.95 -10.75
CA THR A 40 1.65 -7.41 -10.53
C THR A 40 1.52 -6.10 -9.78
N PHE A 41 2.15 -6.02 -8.63
CA PHE A 41 2.08 -4.86 -7.75
C PHE A 41 3.48 -4.32 -7.49
N ARG A 42 3.59 -3.00 -7.52
CA ARG A 42 4.84 -2.31 -7.23
C ARG A 42 4.57 -1.24 -6.19
N ILE A 43 5.30 -1.29 -5.08
CA ILE A 43 5.12 -0.34 -3.98
C ILE A 43 6.17 0.75 -4.10
N ARG A 44 5.71 2.00 -4.06
CA ARG A 44 6.56 3.16 -4.18
C ARG A 44 6.32 4.10 -3.01
N LYS A 45 7.40 4.57 -2.39
CA LYS A 45 7.33 5.56 -1.32
C LYS A 45 7.70 6.92 -1.88
N GLU A 46 6.87 7.91 -1.59
CA GLU A 46 7.16 9.30 -1.90
C GLU A 46 6.83 10.13 -0.65
N GLN A 47 7.52 11.18 -0.46
CA GLN A 47 7.41 12.14 0.67
C GLN A 47 6.17 11.96 1.56
N GLY A 48 6.23 11.01 2.50
CA GLY A 48 5.15 10.77 3.44
C GLY A 48 3.94 10.04 2.86
N ARG A 49 4.05 9.50 1.64
CA ARG A 49 2.97 8.78 0.99
C ARG A 49 3.48 7.46 0.44
N ILE A 50 2.63 6.47 0.47
CA ILE A 50 2.93 5.16 -0.10
C ILE A 50 1.92 4.87 -1.19
N TYR A 51 2.42 4.53 -2.37
CA TYR A 51 1.60 4.16 -3.52
C TYR A 51 1.87 2.71 -3.89
N ILE A 52 0.82 2.02 -4.27
CA ILE A 52 0.93 0.69 -4.85
C ILE A 52 0.46 0.78 -6.29
N GLU A 53 1.38 0.60 -7.22
CA GLU A 53 1.06 0.62 -8.65
C GLU A 53 0.73 -0.78 -9.12
N MET A 54 -0.33 -0.91 -9.91
CA MET A 54 -0.73 -2.17 -10.51
C MET A 54 -0.39 -2.15 -11.99
N ASP A 55 0.17 -3.24 -12.48
CA ASP A 55 0.53 -3.38 -13.87
C ASP A 55 -0.28 -4.53 -14.48
N GLY A 56 -1.10 -4.20 -15.49
CA GLY A 56 -1.97 -5.17 -16.12
C GLY A 56 -3.20 -5.49 -15.30
N GLU A 57 -3.73 -6.68 -15.50
CA GLU A 57 -4.93 -7.12 -14.80
C GLU A 57 -4.61 -7.58 -13.38
N TYR A 58 -5.53 -7.31 -12.47
CA TYR A 58 -5.39 -7.72 -11.08
C TYR A 58 -6.77 -7.86 -10.46
N ASP A 59 -6.84 -8.59 -9.34
CA ASP A 59 -8.09 -8.75 -8.61
C ASP A 59 -8.23 -7.60 -7.61
N TYR A 60 -9.08 -6.64 -7.95
CA TYR A 60 -9.29 -5.44 -7.13
C TYR A 60 -9.77 -5.79 -5.73
N ASP A 61 -10.80 -6.63 -5.64
CA ASP A 61 -11.41 -6.94 -4.35
C ASP A 61 -10.44 -7.69 -3.44
N GLU A 62 -9.71 -8.65 -3.98
CA GLU A 62 -8.70 -9.38 -3.21
C GLU A 62 -7.57 -8.47 -2.76
N ALA A 63 -7.13 -7.57 -3.64
CA ALA A 63 -6.06 -6.64 -3.29
C ALA A 63 -6.49 -5.75 -2.11
N VAL A 64 -7.68 -5.19 -2.18
CA VAL A 64 -8.21 -4.33 -1.11
C VAL A 64 -8.34 -5.12 0.19
N GLU A 65 -8.89 -6.33 0.13
CA GLU A 65 -9.06 -7.16 1.32
C GLU A 65 -7.71 -7.53 1.93
N ALA A 66 -6.72 -7.87 1.11
CA ALA A 66 -5.38 -8.19 1.60
C ALA A 66 -4.76 -6.99 2.31
N LEU A 67 -4.90 -5.81 1.73
CA LEU A 67 -4.34 -4.59 2.32
C LEU A 67 -5.05 -4.18 3.60
N LYS A 68 -6.35 -4.43 3.70
CA LYS A 68 -7.08 -4.13 4.92
C LYS A 68 -6.60 -4.93 6.11
N CYS A 69 -5.99 -6.07 5.88
CA CYS A 69 -5.46 -6.92 6.93
C CYS A 69 -4.09 -6.48 7.43
N VAL A 70 -3.48 -5.51 6.75
CA VAL A 70 -2.16 -5.01 7.16
C VAL A 70 -2.33 -4.00 8.28
N PHE A 71 -1.65 -4.25 9.40
CA PHE A 71 -1.71 -3.37 10.55
C PHE A 71 -1.06 -2.02 10.23
N GLY A 72 -1.74 -0.95 10.59
CA GLY A 72 -1.24 0.41 10.38
C GLY A 72 -1.86 1.13 9.20
N ILE A 73 -2.54 0.40 8.31
CA ILE A 73 -3.25 1.02 7.19
C ILE A 73 -4.61 1.49 7.68
N VAL A 74 -4.89 2.78 7.51
CA VAL A 74 -6.18 3.37 7.91
C VAL A 74 -7.06 3.69 6.70
N GLY A 75 -6.52 3.67 5.51
CA GLY A 75 -7.32 3.91 4.32
C GLY A 75 -6.60 3.50 3.05
N ILE A 76 -7.39 3.09 2.06
CA ILE A 76 -6.89 2.71 0.74
C ILE A 76 -7.71 3.52 -0.26
N CYS A 77 -7.03 4.39 -1.00
CA CYS A 77 -7.68 5.25 -1.99
C CYS A 77 -7.27 4.82 -3.39
N PRO A 78 -8.19 4.28 -4.19
CA PRO A 78 -7.85 3.97 -5.58
C PRO A 78 -7.65 5.27 -6.36
N VAL A 79 -6.62 5.30 -7.18
CA VAL A 79 -6.30 6.48 -7.99
C VAL A 79 -6.07 6.07 -9.45
N VAL A 80 -6.38 6.99 -10.34
CA VAL A 80 -6.13 6.82 -11.76
C VAL A 80 -4.91 7.66 -12.11
N ILE A 81 -3.94 7.01 -12.73
CA ILE A 81 -2.74 7.69 -13.21
C ILE A 81 -2.94 8.04 -14.67
N LEU A 82 -2.91 9.32 -14.97
CA LEU A 82 -3.06 9.82 -16.32
C LEU A 82 -1.71 10.00 -17.00
#